data_f04248675fbe0436d3b6f5a2b8970ea2
#
_entry.id   f04248675fbe0436d3b6f5a2b8970ea2
#
_cell.length_a   1.000
_cell.length_b   1.000
_cell.length_c   1.000
_cell.angle_alpha   90.00
_cell.angle_beta   90.00
_cell.angle_gamma   90.00
#
_symmetry.space_group_name_H-M   'P 1'
#
loop_
_entity.id
_entity.type
_entity.pdbx_description
1 polymer ?
#
loop_
_entity_poly.entity_id
_entity_poly.type
_entity_poly.pdbx_seq_one_letter_code
_entity_poly.pdbx_strand_id
1 'polypeptide(L)'
;MTLTAPLFCLLALMVTGLAHGIRGSLRAQDLGPRPLELKEVFKLFQVQFNRSYSNPAEYSRRLDIFAHNLAKAQQLQEEDLGTAEFGVTSFSDLTEEEFGQIYGHQKAVGEVPSVGRKVGSEQQGESLPRTCDWRKTAGIISPIKNQENCKCCWAMAAADNIEALWGIKYRQPVEVSVQELLDCDCCGDGCQGGFVWDAFVTVLNNSGLASEKDYPFEASVKTHRCLANKYKKVAWIQDFIMLEDNEQRIAQYLATHGPITVTINMKLLQHYKKGVIKAKPITCDPRLVDHSVLLVGFGRMGTETISTQSHLHPQHSTPYWILKNSWGAHWGEKDRRVNRVSERWSDMPQAIERQ
;
A
#
# COMPACT_ATOMS: atom_id res chain seq x y z
N MET A 1 35.19 -18.79 -0.61
CA MET A 1 34.71 -19.14 -1.95
C MET A 1 33.43 -19.91 -1.77
N THR A 2 32.30 -19.26 -1.80
CA THR A 2 30.97 -19.90 -1.68
C THR A 2 30.08 -19.31 -2.77
N LEU A 3 29.79 -20.15 -3.74
CA LEU A 3 28.83 -19.91 -4.82
C LEU A 3 27.40 -19.90 -4.23
N THR A 4 26.74 -18.75 -4.22
CA THR A 4 25.32 -18.63 -3.89
C THR A 4 24.59 -17.68 -4.85
N ALA A 5 24.65 -17.96 -6.15
CA ALA A 5 23.95 -17.10 -7.11
C ALA A 5 23.33 -17.80 -8.34
N PRO A 6 22.64 -18.95 -8.25
CA PRO A 6 21.77 -19.28 -9.39
C PRO A 6 20.29 -19.54 -9.06
N LEU A 7 19.85 -19.59 -7.80
CA LEU A 7 18.48 -20.01 -7.49
C LEU A 7 17.41 -18.96 -7.83
N PHE A 8 17.75 -17.68 -7.75
CA PHE A 8 16.82 -16.58 -8.04
C PHE A 8 16.50 -16.41 -9.54
N CYS A 9 17.42 -16.73 -10.42
CA CYS A 9 17.17 -16.69 -11.86
C CYS A 9 16.25 -17.81 -12.35
N LEU A 10 16.29 -19.00 -11.72
CA LEU A 10 15.45 -20.12 -12.10
C LEU A 10 13.97 -19.91 -11.76
N LEU A 11 13.65 -19.24 -10.66
CA LEU A 11 12.25 -18.91 -10.32
C LEU A 11 11.64 -17.91 -11.30
N ALA A 12 12.39 -16.91 -11.74
CA ALA A 12 11.94 -15.96 -12.76
C ALA A 12 11.75 -16.65 -14.12
N LEU A 13 12.62 -17.58 -14.48
CA LEU A 13 12.54 -18.30 -15.74
C LEU A 13 11.43 -19.35 -15.77
N MET A 14 11.11 -20.02 -14.65
CA MET A 14 10.02 -20.98 -14.60
C MET A 14 8.64 -20.32 -14.71
N VAL A 15 8.45 -19.16 -14.06
CA VAL A 15 7.17 -18.42 -14.14
C VAL A 15 7.01 -17.73 -15.50
N THR A 16 8.09 -17.24 -16.11
CA THR A 16 8.05 -16.63 -17.43
C THR A 16 8.05 -17.67 -18.57
N GLY A 17 8.67 -18.83 -18.37
CA GLY A 17 8.67 -19.94 -19.34
C GLY A 17 7.29 -20.57 -19.53
N LEU A 18 6.47 -20.66 -18.48
CA LEU A 18 5.07 -21.09 -18.55
C LEU A 18 4.17 -20.09 -19.31
N ALA A 19 4.51 -18.80 -19.28
CA ALA A 19 3.74 -17.78 -20.00
C ALA A 19 4.10 -17.65 -21.49
N HIS A 20 5.28 -18.11 -21.94
CA HIS A 20 5.76 -17.95 -23.34
C HIS A 20 5.80 -19.25 -24.15
N GLY A 21 5.60 -20.41 -23.55
CA GLY A 21 5.73 -21.73 -24.21
C GLY A 21 4.48 -22.25 -24.92
N ILE A 22 3.31 -21.59 -24.81
CA ILE A 22 2.04 -22.08 -25.37
C ILE A 22 1.43 -21.06 -26.33
N ARG A 23 2.13 -20.74 -27.41
CA ARG A 23 1.53 -20.23 -28.64
C ARG A 23 1.53 -21.35 -29.71
N GLY A 24 0.69 -22.33 -29.49
CA GLY A 24 0.43 -23.43 -30.43
C GLY A 24 -0.89 -24.08 -30.08
N SER A 25 -1.94 -23.61 -30.76
CA SER A 25 -3.22 -24.31 -30.98
C SER A 25 -3.61 -25.42 -29.99
N LEU A 26 -4.28 -25.07 -28.89
CA LEU A 26 -5.13 -26.01 -28.15
C LEU A 26 -6.39 -25.30 -27.67
N ARG A 27 -7.52 -25.97 -27.90
CA ARG A 27 -8.88 -25.55 -27.49
C ARG A 27 -8.94 -25.25 -25.99
N ALA A 28 -9.71 -24.22 -25.64
CA ALA A 28 -9.95 -23.71 -24.29
C ALA A 28 -10.64 -24.73 -23.35
N GLN A 29 -9.95 -25.73 -22.87
CA GLN A 29 -10.50 -26.69 -21.89
C GLN A 29 -9.52 -27.24 -20.84
N ASP A 30 -8.23 -26.82 -20.78
CA ASP A 30 -7.31 -27.26 -19.71
C ASP A 30 -6.31 -26.15 -19.36
N LEU A 31 -6.71 -25.16 -18.57
CA LEU A 31 -5.90 -24.00 -18.19
C LEU A 31 -5.60 -23.96 -16.69
N GLY A 32 -5.17 -25.08 -16.13
CA GLY A 32 -4.57 -25.10 -14.79
C GLY A 32 -3.22 -25.82 -14.80
N PRO A 33 -2.24 -25.42 -13.96
CA PRO A 33 -1.01 -26.21 -13.80
C PRO A 33 -1.38 -27.63 -13.35
N ARG A 34 -0.68 -28.64 -13.94
CA ARG A 34 -0.89 -30.04 -13.55
C ARG A 34 -0.69 -30.19 -12.03
N PRO A 35 -1.40 -31.09 -11.33
CA PRO A 35 -1.32 -31.22 -9.88
C PRO A 35 0.08 -31.43 -9.30
N LEU A 36 0.99 -32.03 -10.04
CA LEU A 36 2.38 -32.21 -9.64
C LEU A 36 3.16 -30.89 -9.72
N GLU A 37 2.96 -30.12 -10.78
CA GLU A 37 3.57 -28.79 -10.93
C GLU A 37 3.08 -27.81 -9.86
N LEU A 38 1.78 -27.84 -9.54
CA LEU A 38 1.21 -26.99 -8.50
C LEU A 38 1.85 -27.23 -7.14
N LYS A 39 2.05 -28.49 -6.73
CA LYS A 39 2.69 -28.83 -5.45
C LYS A 39 4.16 -28.35 -5.39
N GLU A 40 4.86 -28.42 -6.51
CA GLU A 40 6.25 -27.92 -6.58
C GLU A 40 6.29 -26.40 -6.45
N VAL A 41 5.42 -25.68 -7.18
CA VAL A 41 5.32 -24.22 -7.09
C VAL A 41 4.92 -23.80 -5.66
N PHE A 42 4.01 -24.54 -5.02
CA PHE A 42 3.62 -24.27 -3.64
C PHE A 42 4.75 -24.51 -2.64
N LYS A 43 5.59 -25.54 -2.84
CA LYS A 43 6.78 -25.73 -2.01
C LYS A 43 7.78 -24.57 -2.16
N LEU A 44 7.97 -24.07 -3.37
CA LEU A 44 8.82 -22.89 -3.60
C LEU A 44 8.25 -21.65 -2.91
N PHE A 45 6.93 -21.44 -2.96
CA PHE A 45 6.25 -20.41 -2.22
C PHE A 45 6.50 -20.54 -0.71
N GLN A 46 6.34 -21.74 -0.14
CA GLN A 46 6.59 -21.98 1.28
C GLN A 46 8.03 -21.62 1.68
N VAL A 47 9.01 -22.02 0.88
CA VAL A 47 10.43 -21.68 1.13
C VAL A 47 10.66 -20.18 1.02
N GLN A 48 10.13 -19.53 -0.02
CA GLN A 48 10.35 -18.12 -0.29
C GLN A 48 9.77 -17.22 0.80
N PHE A 49 8.58 -17.57 1.32
CA PHE A 49 7.85 -16.76 2.30
C PHE A 49 7.85 -17.35 3.71
N ASN A 50 8.71 -18.34 3.97
CA ASN A 50 8.85 -19.02 5.26
C ASN A 50 7.49 -19.50 5.82
N ARG A 51 6.71 -20.19 4.96
CA ARG A 51 5.39 -20.72 5.33
C ARG A 51 5.49 -22.18 5.79
N SER A 52 4.86 -22.46 6.94
CA SER A 52 4.69 -23.82 7.45
C SER A 52 3.26 -24.01 7.96
N TYR A 53 2.72 -25.22 7.84
CA TYR A 53 1.34 -25.52 8.25
C TYR A 53 1.35 -26.64 9.26
N SER A 54 0.48 -26.53 10.26
CA SER A 54 0.50 -27.36 11.47
C SER A 54 0.11 -28.82 11.24
N ASN A 55 -0.66 -29.10 10.19
CA ASN A 55 -1.15 -30.44 9.90
C ASN A 55 -1.48 -30.62 8.40
N PRO A 56 -1.66 -31.89 7.94
CA PRO A 56 -1.97 -32.16 6.53
C PRO A 56 -3.26 -31.54 6.00
N ALA A 57 -4.28 -31.37 6.83
CA ALA A 57 -5.54 -30.76 6.42
C ALA A 57 -5.36 -29.27 6.11
N GLU A 58 -4.65 -28.54 6.98
CA GLU A 58 -4.32 -27.14 6.72
C GLU A 58 -3.39 -26.99 5.51
N TYR A 59 -2.41 -27.86 5.35
CA TYR A 59 -1.58 -27.88 4.14
C TYR A 59 -2.41 -28.01 2.87
N SER A 60 -3.38 -28.97 2.85
CA SER A 60 -4.25 -29.15 1.69
C SER A 60 -5.11 -27.92 1.43
N ARG A 61 -5.71 -27.36 2.48
CA ARG A 61 -6.51 -26.13 2.39
C ARG A 61 -5.71 -24.96 1.82
N ARG A 62 -4.48 -24.75 2.29
CA ARG A 62 -3.60 -23.67 1.79
C ARG A 62 -3.14 -23.89 0.36
N LEU A 63 -2.92 -25.13 -0.04
CA LEU A 63 -2.62 -25.49 -1.42
C LEU A 63 -3.79 -25.16 -2.36
N ASP A 64 -5.02 -25.45 -1.95
CA ASP A 64 -6.23 -25.16 -2.73
C ASP A 64 -6.44 -23.64 -2.87
N ILE A 65 -6.25 -22.88 -1.77
CA ILE A 65 -6.30 -21.42 -1.77
C ILE A 65 -5.21 -20.86 -2.70
N PHE A 66 -4.00 -21.38 -2.60
CA PHE A 66 -2.88 -20.97 -3.45
C PHE A 66 -3.16 -21.19 -4.94
N ALA A 67 -3.74 -22.35 -5.30
CA ALA A 67 -4.16 -22.65 -6.66
C ALA A 67 -5.19 -21.65 -7.19
N HIS A 68 -6.21 -21.35 -6.36
CA HIS A 68 -7.23 -20.35 -6.68
C HIS A 68 -6.60 -18.95 -6.91
N ASN A 69 -5.69 -18.55 -6.04
CA ASN A 69 -5.02 -17.26 -6.12
C ASN A 69 -4.09 -17.14 -7.32
N LEU A 70 -3.45 -18.24 -7.75
CA LEU A 70 -2.69 -18.26 -9.01
C LEU A 70 -3.58 -17.97 -10.22
N ALA A 71 -4.74 -18.65 -10.30
CA ALA A 71 -5.71 -18.41 -11.37
C ALA A 71 -6.24 -16.97 -11.33
N LYS A 72 -6.52 -16.45 -10.13
CA LYS A 72 -6.97 -15.06 -9.94
C LYS A 72 -5.91 -14.05 -10.38
N ALA A 73 -4.66 -14.25 -10.02
CA ALA A 73 -3.55 -13.40 -10.44
C ALA A 73 -3.39 -13.38 -11.97
N GLN A 74 -3.54 -14.53 -12.62
CA GLN A 74 -3.52 -14.62 -14.09
C GLN A 74 -4.70 -13.87 -14.71
N GLN A 75 -5.92 -14.02 -14.18
CA GLN A 75 -7.09 -13.25 -14.63
C GLN A 75 -6.85 -11.75 -14.52
N LEU A 76 -6.33 -11.28 -13.37
CA LEU A 76 -6.01 -9.87 -13.15
C LEU A 76 -4.95 -9.37 -14.13
N GLN A 77 -3.93 -10.20 -14.45
CA GLN A 77 -2.92 -9.86 -15.45
C GLN A 77 -3.51 -9.66 -16.85
N GLU A 78 -4.53 -10.43 -17.23
CA GLU A 78 -5.23 -10.30 -18.51
C GLU A 78 -6.20 -9.12 -18.54
N GLU A 79 -6.77 -8.74 -17.40
CA GLU A 79 -7.76 -7.67 -17.28
C GLU A 79 -7.15 -6.29 -17.06
N ASP A 80 -5.91 -6.20 -16.55
CA ASP A 80 -5.23 -4.93 -16.26
C ASP A 80 -4.99 -4.12 -17.53
N LEU A 81 -5.35 -2.85 -17.48
CA LEU A 81 -5.17 -1.90 -18.57
C LEU A 81 -3.88 -1.06 -18.42
N GLY A 82 -3.14 -1.28 -17.35
CA GLY A 82 -1.91 -0.59 -17.00
C GLY A 82 -0.65 -1.37 -17.40
N THR A 83 0.32 -1.35 -16.51
CA THR A 83 1.58 -2.09 -16.63
C THR A 83 1.83 -2.95 -15.40
N ALA A 84 0.79 -3.22 -14.61
CA ALA A 84 0.94 -4.01 -13.41
C ALA A 84 1.32 -5.46 -13.73
N GLU A 85 2.18 -6.01 -12.90
CA GLU A 85 2.44 -7.44 -12.83
C GLU A 85 1.71 -8.01 -11.62
N PHE A 86 0.87 -9.01 -11.86
CA PHE A 86 0.21 -9.79 -10.83
C PHE A 86 0.83 -11.18 -10.75
N GLY A 87 0.80 -11.81 -9.56
CA GLY A 87 1.37 -13.13 -9.38
C GLY A 87 1.48 -13.54 -7.93
N VAL A 88 2.42 -14.44 -7.65
CA VAL A 88 2.68 -14.94 -6.31
C VAL A 88 3.25 -13.85 -5.42
N THR A 89 2.57 -13.60 -4.29
CA THR A 89 2.96 -12.69 -3.22
C THR A 89 3.00 -13.45 -1.89
N SER A 90 3.44 -12.79 -0.81
CA SER A 90 3.35 -13.36 0.55
C SER A 90 1.93 -13.68 1.01
N PHE A 91 0.92 -13.24 0.29
CA PHE A 91 -0.51 -13.41 0.62
C PHE A 91 -1.20 -14.49 -0.23
N SER A 92 -0.46 -15.22 -1.04
CA SER A 92 -1.04 -16.17 -2.01
C SER A 92 -1.65 -17.42 -1.37
N ASP A 93 -1.40 -17.67 -0.08
CA ASP A 93 -2.02 -18.73 0.72
C ASP A 93 -3.21 -18.26 1.57
N LEU A 94 -3.62 -16.99 1.43
CA LEU A 94 -4.78 -16.42 2.10
C LEU A 94 -5.97 -16.31 1.14
N THR A 95 -7.19 -16.57 1.64
CA THR A 95 -8.39 -16.19 0.89
C THR A 95 -8.51 -14.67 0.84
N GLU A 96 -9.31 -14.13 -0.09
CA GLU A 96 -9.61 -12.69 -0.15
C GLU A 96 -10.21 -12.19 1.19
N GLU A 97 -11.05 -13.01 1.81
CA GLU A 97 -11.64 -12.71 3.12
C GLU A 97 -10.59 -12.69 4.24
N GLU A 98 -9.72 -13.71 4.33
CA GLU A 98 -8.64 -13.76 5.31
C GLU A 98 -7.68 -12.58 5.14
N PHE A 99 -7.34 -12.23 3.89
CA PHE A 99 -6.52 -11.06 3.57
C PHE A 99 -7.18 -9.77 4.04
N GLY A 100 -8.48 -9.58 3.74
CA GLY A 100 -9.28 -8.45 4.22
C GLY A 100 -9.37 -8.38 5.74
N GLN A 101 -9.52 -9.52 6.41
CA GLN A 101 -9.59 -9.58 7.87
C GLN A 101 -8.27 -9.26 8.57
N ILE A 102 -7.13 -9.54 7.93
CA ILE A 102 -5.80 -9.31 8.53
C ILE A 102 -5.30 -7.89 8.23
N TYR A 103 -5.43 -7.43 6.99
CA TYR A 103 -4.77 -6.22 6.51
C TYR A 103 -5.71 -5.03 6.31
N GLY A 104 -7.00 -5.27 6.17
CA GLY A 104 -8.01 -4.25 6.02
C GLY A 104 -8.64 -3.81 7.33
N HIS A 105 -9.23 -2.63 7.35
CA HIS A 105 -10.09 -2.20 8.44
C HIS A 105 -11.54 -2.16 7.96
N GLN A 106 -12.39 -2.98 8.57
CA GLN A 106 -13.84 -3.00 8.28
C GLN A 106 -14.62 -2.12 9.28
N LYS A 107 -14.19 -0.89 9.52
CA LYS A 107 -15.14 0.02 10.17
C LYS A 107 -15.98 0.68 9.10
N ALA A 108 -17.32 0.55 9.24
CA ALA A 108 -18.26 1.36 8.49
C ALA A 108 -17.80 2.83 8.56
N VAL A 109 -17.97 3.55 7.45
CA VAL A 109 -17.62 4.98 7.38
C VAL A 109 -18.21 5.67 8.61
N GLY A 110 -17.35 5.96 9.59
CA GLY A 110 -17.74 6.75 10.76
C GLY A 110 -18.05 8.18 10.30
N GLU A 111 -18.89 8.88 11.04
CA GLU A 111 -19.09 10.30 10.78
C GLU A 111 -17.73 11.00 10.86
N VAL A 112 -17.36 11.66 9.76
CA VAL A 112 -16.15 12.49 9.71
C VAL A 112 -16.26 13.53 10.84
N PRO A 113 -15.31 13.61 11.75
CA PRO A 113 -15.37 14.57 12.84
C PRO A 113 -15.51 15.99 12.30
N SER A 114 -16.37 16.80 12.92
CA SER A 114 -16.54 18.22 12.59
C SER A 114 -15.25 19.06 12.79
N VAL A 115 -14.21 18.45 13.33
CA VAL A 115 -12.91 19.05 13.66
C VAL A 115 -12.06 19.31 12.40
N GLY A 116 -12.32 18.63 11.29
CA GLY A 116 -11.55 18.79 10.06
C GLY A 116 -12.00 20.00 9.25
N ARG A 117 -11.15 21.00 9.11
CA ARG A 117 -11.41 22.16 8.25
C ARG A 117 -11.22 21.75 6.79
N LYS A 118 -12.28 21.85 5.96
CA LYS A 118 -12.15 21.69 4.51
C LYS A 118 -11.33 22.83 3.95
N VAL A 119 -10.27 22.52 3.19
CA VAL A 119 -9.49 23.54 2.50
C VAL A 119 -10.25 23.96 1.25
N GLY A 120 -10.75 25.17 1.27
CA GLY A 120 -11.28 25.82 0.08
C GLY A 120 -10.20 26.18 -0.93
N SER A 121 -10.59 26.44 -2.15
CA SER A 121 -9.84 26.58 -3.39
C SER A 121 -9.01 27.85 -3.54
N GLU A 122 -8.34 28.39 -2.56
CA GLU A 122 -7.72 29.72 -2.66
C GLU A 122 -6.36 29.80 -3.37
N GLN A 123 -5.83 28.71 -3.92
CA GLN A 123 -4.62 28.78 -4.76
C GLN A 123 -4.93 28.46 -6.22
N GLN A 124 -5.60 29.39 -6.89
CA GLN A 124 -5.57 29.47 -8.36
C GLN A 124 -4.26 30.19 -8.76
N GLY A 125 -3.34 29.48 -9.40
CA GLY A 125 -2.23 30.17 -10.07
C GLY A 125 -0.99 29.36 -10.42
N GLU A 126 -0.64 28.33 -9.71
CA GLU A 126 0.55 27.54 -10.05
C GLU A 126 0.20 26.36 -10.96
N SER A 127 0.94 26.24 -12.07
CA SER A 127 0.79 25.09 -12.97
C SER A 127 1.25 23.82 -12.26
N LEU A 128 0.39 22.82 -12.16
CA LEU A 128 0.72 21.52 -11.58
C LEU A 128 1.97 20.92 -12.28
N PRO A 129 3.01 20.51 -11.55
CA PRO A 129 4.16 19.85 -12.16
C PRO A 129 3.73 18.53 -12.82
N ARG A 130 4.46 18.10 -13.86
CA ARG A 130 4.15 16.85 -14.56
C ARG A 130 4.32 15.61 -13.68
N THR A 131 5.22 15.68 -12.71
CA THR A 131 5.54 14.58 -11.76
C THR A 131 5.93 15.15 -10.42
N CYS A 132 5.59 14.44 -9.36
CA CYS A 132 6.04 14.69 -7.99
C CYS A 132 6.45 13.36 -7.38
N ASP A 133 7.56 13.30 -6.65
CA ASP A 133 8.02 12.08 -6.01
C ASP A 133 8.89 12.42 -4.78
N TRP A 134 8.27 12.43 -3.62
CA TRP A 134 8.92 12.77 -2.36
C TRP A 134 9.98 11.77 -1.91
N ARG A 135 9.98 10.54 -2.45
CA ARG A 135 11.03 9.54 -2.20
C ARG A 135 12.40 9.96 -2.71
N LYS A 136 12.43 10.87 -3.69
CA LYS A 136 13.68 11.41 -4.26
C LYS A 136 14.36 12.41 -3.35
N THR A 137 13.66 12.95 -2.36
CA THR A 137 14.19 13.88 -1.38
C THR A 137 14.64 13.09 -0.15
N ALA A 138 15.93 13.10 0.12
CA ALA A 138 16.50 12.35 1.24
C ALA A 138 15.91 12.81 2.59
N GLY A 139 15.60 11.84 3.46
CA GLY A 139 15.13 12.11 4.81
C GLY A 139 13.64 12.48 4.92
N ILE A 140 12.87 12.47 3.82
CA ILE A 140 11.43 12.77 3.85
C ILE A 140 10.63 11.48 4.06
N ILE A 141 10.88 10.45 3.27
CA ILE A 141 10.13 9.19 3.38
C ILE A 141 10.89 8.22 4.27
N SER A 142 10.32 7.91 5.42
CA SER A 142 10.83 6.95 6.39
C SER A 142 10.84 5.51 5.85
N PRO A 143 11.54 4.56 6.50
CA PRO A 143 11.53 3.16 6.13
C PRO A 143 10.12 2.55 6.05
N ILE A 144 9.97 1.50 5.24
CA ILE A 144 8.68 0.80 5.12
C ILE A 144 8.38 0.06 6.41
N LYS A 145 7.23 0.38 7.00
CA LYS A 145 6.69 -0.29 8.18
C LYS A 145 6.06 -1.65 7.82
N ASN A 146 5.90 -2.51 8.81
CA ASN A 146 5.20 -3.79 8.65
C ASN A 146 4.13 -3.93 9.73
N GLN A 147 2.85 -3.86 9.34
CA GLN A 147 1.73 -3.99 10.27
C GLN A 147 1.49 -5.42 10.76
N GLU A 148 2.12 -6.44 10.14
CA GLU A 148 1.95 -7.85 10.49
C GLU A 148 0.46 -8.26 10.56
N ASN A 149 0.03 -8.91 11.64
CA ASN A 149 -1.35 -9.36 11.83
C ASN A 149 -2.21 -8.32 12.61
N CYS A 150 -1.87 -7.05 12.51
CA CYS A 150 -2.57 -5.95 13.17
C CYS A 150 -3.29 -5.06 12.14
N LYS A 151 -4.57 -4.77 12.34
CA LYS A 151 -5.35 -3.88 11.45
C LYS A 151 -5.03 -2.41 11.72
N CYS A 152 -3.75 -2.08 11.81
CA CYS A 152 -3.26 -0.76 12.21
C CYS A 152 -2.76 0.11 11.04
N CYS A 153 -3.19 -0.17 9.81
CA CYS A 153 -2.82 0.63 8.64
C CYS A 153 -3.14 2.13 8.82
N TRP A 154 -4.24 2.46 9.51
CA TRP A 154 -4.64 3.82 9.88
C TRP A 154 -3.60 4.54 10.74
N ALA A 155 -3.07 3.87 11.77
CA ALA A 155 -2.03 4.41 12.65
C ALA A 155 -0.68 4.50 11.94
N MET A 156 -0.33 3.51 11.11
CA MET A 156 0.91 3.52 10.32
C MET A 156 0.91 4.63 9.26
N ALA A 157 -0.22 4.83 8.56
CA ALA A 157 -0.34 5.90 7.58
C ALA A 157 -0.26 7.29 8.24
N ALA A 158 -0.86 7.48 9.42
CA ALA A 158 -0.74 8.72 10.19
C ALA A 158 0.70 8.96 10.65
N ALA A 159 1.37 7.94 11.21
CA ALA A 159 2.77 8.03 11.61
C ALA A 159 3.67 8.38 10.43
N ASP A 160 3.50 7.71 9.28
CA ASP A 160 4.25 7.97 8.05
C ASP A 160 4.06 9.40 7.54
N ASN A 161 2.85 9.96 7.66
CA ASN A 161 2.54 11.34 7.30
C ASN A 161 3.28 12.33 8.22
N ILE A 162 3.18 12.16 9.53
CA ILE A 162 3.87 13.00 10.52
C ILE A 162 5.39 12.97 10.30
N GLU A 163 5.98 11.80 10.09
CA GLU A 163 7.40 11.62 9.81
C GLU A 163 7.83 12.38 8.55
N ALA A 164 7.03 12.28 7.47
CA ALA A 164 7.32 12.94 6.21
C ALA A 164 7.28 14.47 6.33
N LEU A 165 6.21 15.02 6.94
CA LEU A 165 6.04 16.45 7.11
C LEU A 165 7.07 17.03 8.10
N TRP A 166 7.43 16.27 9.14
CA TRP A 166 8.53 16.63 10.04
C TRP A 166 9.86 16.73 9.30
N GLY A 167 10.16 15.73 8.46
CA GLY A 167 11.36 15.74 7.60
C GLY A 167 11.39 16.93 6.64
N ILE A 168 10.26 17.33 6.07
CA ILE A 168 10.14 18.52 5.21
C ILE A 168 10.45 19.79 6.00
N LYS A 169 9.81 19.96 7.17
CA LYS A 169 9.90 21.17 7.97
C LYS A 169 11.26 21.36 8.64
N TYR A 170 11.77 20.32 9.29
CA TYR A 170 12.95 20.40 10.14
C TYR A 170 14.22 19.86 9.50
N ARG A 171 14.13 19.26 8.31
CA ARG A 171 15.24 18.62 7.60
C ARG A 171 15.93 17.52 8.42
N GLN A 172 15.21 16.92 9.32
CA GLN A 172 15.66 15.83 10.19
C GLN A 172 14.69 14.67 10.09
N PRO A 173 15.14 13.46 9.72
CA PRO A 173 14.30 12.28 9.74
C PRO A 173 13.92 11.95 11.18
N VAL A 174 12.68 11.51 11.38
CA VAL A 174 12.15 11.03 12.63
C VAL A 174 11.37 9.74 12.38
N GLU A 175 11.40 8.83 13.33
CA GLU A 175 10.52 7.65 13.36
C GLU A 175 9.69 7.73 14.63
N VAL A 176 8.36 7.84 14.49
CA VAL A 176 7.44 7.98 15.62
C VAL A 176 6.76 6.67 15.96
N SER A 177 6.39 6.51 17.21
CA SER A 177 5.77 5.31 17.75
C SER A 177 4.38 5.08 17.19
N VAL A 178 4.22 4.01 16.44
CA VAL A 178 2.91 3.48 16.05
C VAL A 178 2.20 2.85 17.25
N GLN A 179 2.96 2.19 18.15
CA GLN A 179 2.38 1.57 19.35
C GLN A 179 1.71 2.60 20.26
N GLU A 180 2.28 3.79 20.40
CA GLU A 180 1.65 4.86 21.19
C GLU A 180 0.27 5.24 20.62
N LEU A 181 0.12 5.28 19.29
CA LEU A 181 -1.19 5.52 18.68
C LEU A 181 -2.19 4.42 19.03
N LEU A 182 -1.76 3.15 18.97
CA LEU A 182 -2.63 2.01 19.27
C LEU A 182 -3.06 1.94 20.72
N ASP A 183 -2.15 2.21 21.65
CA ASP A 183 -2.40 2.10 23.08
C ASP A 183 -3.13 3.32 23.66
N CYS A 184 -3.02 4.49 23.02
CA CYS A 184 -3.52 5.75 23.53
C CYS A 184 -4.76 6.26 22.77
N ASP A 185 -5.16 5.60 21.69
CA ASP A 185 -6.34 5.99 20.95
C ASP A 185 -7.60 5.77 21.79
N CYS A 186 -8.39 6.84 21.96
CA CYS A 186 -9.64 6.79 22.73
C CYS A 186 -10.81 6.16 21.97
N CYS A 187 -10.72 6.03 20.65
CA CYS A 187 -11.84 5.74 19.77
C CYS A 187 -11.60 4.50 18.89
N GLY A 188 -10.37 4.03 18.80
CA GLY A 188 -9.96 2.82 18.10
C GLY A 188 -9.92 1.59 19.01
N ASP A 189 -9.82 0.44 18.38
CA ASP A 189 -9.69 -0.85 19.05
C ASP A 189 -8.27 -1.42 18.85
N GLY A 190 -7.25 -0.54 18.81
CA GLY A 190 -5.86 -0.95 18.58
C GLY A 190 -5.71 -1.71 17.26
N CYS A 191 -5.36 -3.02 17.34
CA CYS A 191 -5.22 -3.89 16.19
C CYS A 191 -6.53 -4.36 15.55
N GLN A 192 -7.71 -3.93 16.03
CA GLN A 192 -8.99 -4.29 15.42
C GLN A 192 -9.47 -3.27 14.37
N GLY A 193 -8.74 -2.20 14.19
CA GLY A 193 -9.00 -1.14 13.22
C GLY A 193 -9.25 0.21 13.86
N GLY A 194 -9.19 1.28 13.07
CA GLY A 194 -9.39 2.66 13.48
C GLY A 194 -9.44 3.58 12.26
N PHE A 195 -9.55 4.87 12.50
CA PHE A 195 -9.53 5.87 11.45
C PHE A 195 -8.28 6.74 11.54
N VAL A 196 -7.77 7.20 10.41
CA VAL A 196 -6.59 8.07 10.35
C VAL A 196 -6.77 9.35 11.15
N TRP A 197 -7.99 9.95 11.13
CA TRP A 197 -8.28 11.15 11.91
C TRP A 197 -8.25 10.91 13.42
N ASP A 198 -8.63 9.71 13.91
CA ASP A 198 -8.51 9.35 15.33
C ASP A 198 -7.04 9.31 15.76
N ALA A 199 -6.16 8.83 14.89
CA ALA A 199 -4.72 8.90 15.13
C ALA A 199 -4.25 10.35 15.28
N PHE A 200 -4.65 11.26 14.39
CA PHE A 200 -4.28 12.68 14.52
C PHE A 200 -4.87 13.35 15.75
N VAL A 201 -6.11 13.03 16.13
CA VAL A 201 -6.72 13.50 17.40
C VAL A 201 -5.91 13.01 18.60
N THR A 202 -5.48 11.73 18.57
CA THR A 202 -4.61 11.16 19.62
C THR A 202 -3.28 11.89 19.71
N VAL A 203 -2.65 12.22 18.58
CA VAL A 203 -1.40 13.00 18.56
C VAL A 203 -1.60 14.39 19.18
N LEU A 204 -2.70 15.07 18.85
CA LEU A 204 -3.04 16.37 19.42
C LEU A 204 -3.25 16.29 20.95
N ASN A 205 -4.02 15.32 21.41
CA ASN A 205 -4.30 15.10 22.84
C ASN A 205 -3.04 14.75 23.64
N ASN A 206 -2.13 13.96 23.05
CA ASN A 206 -0.88 13.56 23.69
C ASN A 206 0.24 14.62 23.55
N SER A 207 -0.04 15.74 22.87
CA SER A 207 0.95 16.78 22.54
C SER A 207 2.16 16.23 21.77
N GLY A 208 1.95 15.23 20.92
CA GLY A 208 2.96 14.60 20.08
C GLY A 208 3.10 13.09 20.29
N LEU A 209 4.11 12.51 19.66
CA LEU A 209 4.46 11.09 19.74
C LEU A 209 5.90 10.89 20.23
N ALA A 210 6.10 9.81 20.95
CA ALA A 210 7.42 9.28 21.30
C ALA A 210 8.13 8.71 20.06
N SER A 211 9.43 8.42 20.20
CA SER A 211 10.16 7.74 19.13
C SER A 211 9.75 6.26 19.06
N GLU A 212 9.81 5.69 17.86
CA GLU A 212 9.64 4.24 17.66
C GLU A 212 10.65 3.42 18.49
N LYS A 213 11.86 3.97 18.70
CA LYS A 213 12.89 3.34 19.53
C LYS A 213 12.50 3.23 20.99
N ASP A 214 11.85 4.26 21.55
CA ASP A 214 11.53 4.31 22.99
C ASP A 214 10.19 3.61 23.28
N TYR A 215 9.30 3.56 22.32
CA TYR A 215 7.99 2.93 22.42
C TYR A 215 7.72 2.09 21.16
N PRO A 216 8.37 0.92 21.03
CA PRO A 216 8.39 0.13 19.80
C PRO A 216 7.04 -0.54 19.51
N PHE A 217 6.79 -0.77 18.22
CA PHE A 217 5.64 -1.51 17.74
C PHE A 217 5.74 -3.01 18.08
N GLU A 218 4.71 -3.56 18.72
CA GLU A 218 4.67 -4.95 19.18
C GLU A 218 3.70 -5.84 18.41
N ALA A 219 2.93 -5.29 17.49
CA ALA A 219 1.90 -6.01 16.69
C ALA A 219 0.93 -6.87 17.54
N SER A 220 0.71 -6.48 18.80
CA SER A 220 -0.12 -7.23 19.73
C SER A 220 -1.60 -6.89 19.55
N VAL A 221 -2.45 -7.93 19.47
CA VAL A 221 -3.91 -7.78 19.46
C VAL A 221 -4.45 -7.27 20.80
N LYS A 222 -3.66 -7.37 21.86
CA LYS A 222 -4.05 -6.86 23.18
C LYS A 222 -3.68 -5.39 23.28
N THR A 223 -4.66 -4.56 23.59
CA THR A 223 -4.42 -3.15 23.96
C THR A 223 -3.60 -3.10 25.24
N HIS A 224 -2.52 -2.33 25.22
CA HIS A 224 -1.71 -2.07 26.39
C HIS A 224 -2.19 -0.78 27.07
N ARG A 225 -1.71 -0.57 28.29
CA ARG A 225 -1.95 0.71 28.96
C ARG A 225 -1.19 1.82 28.23
N CYS A 226 -1.89 2.91 27.90
CA CYS A 226 -1.26 4.10 27.32
C CYS A 226 -0.12 4.62 28.20
N LEU A 227 1.08 4.75 27.61
CA LEU A 227 2.29 5.24 28.26
C LEU A 227 2.75 6.58 27.68
N ALA A 228 1.86 7.35 27.04
CA ALA A 228 2.18 8.62 26.38
C ALA A 228 2.95 9.61 27.27
N ASN A 229 2.66 9.63 28.57
CA ASN A 229 3.30 10.51 29.53
C ASN A 229 4.66 10.01 30.04
N LYS A 230 5.04 8.77 29.69
CA LYS A 230 6.30 8.17 30.15
C LYS A 230 7.48 8.58 29.27
N TYR A 231 7.25 8.84 27.98
CA TYR A 231 8.29 9.06 27.02
C TYR A 231 8.30 10.49 26.48
N LYS A 232 9.51 10.95 26.12
CA LYS A 232 9.69 12.26 25.48
C LYS A 232 9.09 12.27 24.08
N LYS A 233 8.33 13.31 23.75
CA LYS A 233 7.80 13.52 22.40
C LYS A 233 8.92 13.97 21.46
N VAL A 234 8.97 13.36 20.27
CA VAL A 234 9.97 13.65 19.24
C VAL A 234 9.37 14.35 18.03
N ALA A 235 8.07 14.20 17.81
CA ALA A 235 7.31 14.91 16.79
C ALA A 235 5.89 15.21 17.28
N TRP A 236 5.29 16.29 16.78
CA TRP A 236 3.93 16.73 17.13
C TRP A 236 3.28 17.43 15.97
N ILE A 237 1.96 17.59 16.05
CA ILE A 237 1.15 18.38 15.13
C ILE A 237 0.43 19.49 15.89
N GLN A 238 0.01 20.55 15.18
CA GLN A 238 -0.79 21.62 15.75
C GLN A 238 -2.27 21.51 15.35
N ASP A 239 -2.53 20.92 14.19
CA ASP A 239 -3.85 20.73 13.62
C ASP A 239 -3.75 19.73 12.45
N PHE A 240 -4.91 19.25 11.95
CA PHE A 240 -5.00 18.50 10.72
C PHE A 240 -6.20 18.96 9.90
N ILE A 241 -6.16 18.71 8.61
CA ILE A 241 -7.24 19.08 7.69
C ILE A 241 -7.67 17.88 6.85
N MET A 242 -8.93 17.91 6.43
CA MET A 242 -9.47 16.99 5.45
C MET A 242 -9.47 17.69 4.10
N LEU A 243 -8.86 17.09 3.08
CA LEU A 243 -8.94 17.61 1.72
C LEU A 243 -10.26 17.22 1.06
N GLU A 244 -10.71 18.08 0.15
CA GLU A 244 -11.83 17.74 -0.72
C GLU A 244 -11.44 16.61 -1.67
N ASP A 245 -12.43 15.81 -2.03
CA ASP A 245 -12.31 14.76 -3.05
C ASP A 245 -12.18 15.37 -4.46
N ASN A 246 -10.99 15.86 -4.76
CA ASN A 246 -10.62 16.43 -6.04
C ASN A 246 -9.17 16.10 -6.36
N GLU A 247 -8.95 15.18 -7.30
CA GLU A 247 -7.62 14.69 -7.66
C GLU A 247 -6.63 15.81 -8.06
N GLN A 248 -7.10 16.84 -8.75
CA GLN A 248 -6.23 17.95 -9.15
C GLN A 248 -5.76 18.76 -7.94
N ARG A 249 -6.67 19.03 -6.98
CA ARG A 249 -6.32 19.72 -5.73
C ARG A 249 -5.42 18.88 -4.85
N ILE A 250 -5.69 17.58 -4.77
CA ILE A 250 -4.85 16.61 -4.06
C ILE A 250 -3.44 16.62 -4.65
N ALA A 251 -3.30 16.53 -5.98
CA ALA A 251 -2.02 16.58 -6.65
C ALA A 251 -1.28 17.91 -6.38
N GLN A 252 -1.99 19.04 -6.41
CA GLN A 252 -1.42 20.34 -6.11
C GLN A 252 -0.96 20.43 -4.64
N TYR A 253 -1.79 19.99 -3.71
CA TYR A 253 -1.43 19.97 -2.28
C TYR A 253 -0.23 19.06 -2.03
N LEU A 254 -0.24 17.85 -2.57
CA LEU A 254 0.86 16.90 -2.49
C LEU A 254 2.17 17.49 -3.01
N ALA A 255 2.14 18.20 -4.13
CA ALA A 255 3.33 18.78 -4.73
C ALA A 255 3.91 19.96 -3.92
N THR A 256 3.05 20.72 -3.22
CA THR A 256 3.43 21.95 -2.52
C THR A 256 3.66 21.77 -1.02
N HIS A 257 2.95 20.84 -0.38
CA HIS A 257 2.98 20.69 1.08
C HIS A 257 3.63 19.38 1.54
N GLY A 258 3.52 18.30 0.76
CA GLY A 258 4.13 17.02 1.14
C GLY A 258 3.18 15.83 1.03
N PRO A 259 3.63 14.64 1.45
CA PRO A 259 2.84 13.40 1.46
C PRO A 259 1.52 13.53 2.21
N ILE A 260 0.54 12.70 1.81
CA ILE A 260 -0.86 12.78 2.24
C ILE A 260 -1.33 11.38 2.64
N THR A 261 -2.03 11.21 3.76
CA THR A 261 -2.71 9.94 4.07
C THR A 261 -3.95 9.78 3.21
N VAL A 262 -4.13 8.61 2.63
CA VAL A 262 -5.30 8.27 1.80
C VAL A 262 -5.82 6.89 2.16
N THR A 263 -7.12 6.66 1.93
CA THR A 263 -7.76 5.35 2.08
C THR A 263 -7.99 4.75 0.70
N ILE A 264 -7.79 3.47 0.54
CA ILE A 264 -7.85 2.77 -0.74
C ILE A 264 -8.62 1.47 -0.64
N ASN A 265 -9.11 0.97 -1.77
CA ASN A 265 -9.54 -0.41 -1.92
C ASN A 265 -8.31 -1.29 -2.18
N MET A 266 -7.98 -2.18 -1.26
CA MET A 266 -6.77 -3.00 -1.35
C MET A 266 -6.95 -4.35 -2.07
N LYS A 267 -8.14 -4.65 -2.56
CA LYS A 267 -8.49 -5.96 -3.14
C LYS A 267 -7.49 -6.46 -4.20
N LEU A 268 -7.05 -5.59 -5.09
CA LEU A 268 -6.09 -5.95 -6.14
C LEU A 268 -4.66 -6.12 -5.62
N LEU A 269 -4.34 -5.54 -4.48
CA LEU A 269 -3.00 -5.51 -3.93
C LEU A 269 -2.55 -6.86 -3.38
N GLN A 270 -3.47 -7.77 -3.06
CA GLN A 270 -3.15 -9.15 -2.64
C GLN A 270 -2.24 -9.85 -3.65
N HIS A 271 -2.45 -9.62 -4.94
CA HIS A 271 -1.73 -10.28 -6.04
C HIS A 271 -0.71 -9.39 -6.74
N TYR A 272 -0.58 -8.12 -6.31
CA TYR A 272 0.28 -7.14 -6.95
C TYR A 272 1.76 -7.36 -6.66
N LYS A 273 2.59 -7.23 -7.69
CA LYS A 273 4.05 -7.33 -7.61
C LYS A 273 4.75 -6.01 -7.92
N LYS A 274 4.42 -5.39 -9.03
CA LYS A 274 5.02 -4.12 -9.49
C LYS A 274 4.23 -3.51 -10.64
N GLY A 275 4.60 -2.30 -11.05
CA GLY A 275 4.03 -1.60 -12.20
C GLY A 275 2.84 -0.72 -11.82
N VAL A 276 2.14 -0.19 -12.81
CA VAL A 276 0.99 0.69 -12.64
C VAL A 276 -0.29 -0.10 -12.83
N ILE A 277 -1.09 -0.24 -11.76
CA ILE A 277 -2.42 -0.84 -11.83
C ILE A 277 -3.36 0.12 -12.53
N LYS A 278 -4.09 -0.35 -13.54
CA LYS A 278 -5.21 0.35 -14.15
C LYS A 278 -6.43 -0.56 -14.23
N ALA A 279 -7.19 -0.59 -13.15
CA ALA A 279 -8.36 -1.46 -13.01
C ALA A 279 -9.61 -0.86 -13.67
N LYS A 280 -10.55 -1.73 -14.04
CA LYS A 280 -11.91 -1.34 -14.39
C LYS A 280 -12.71 -1.07 -13.10
N PRO A 281 -13.71 -0.14 -13.11
CA PRO A 281 -14.53 0.13 -11.92
C PRO A 281 -15.22 -1.11 -11.34
N ILE A 282 -15.54 -2.10 -12.16
CA ILE A 282 -16.15 -3.36 -11.70
C ILE A 282 -15.18 -4.25 -10.90
N THR A 283 -13.86 -4.12 -11.15
CA THR A 283 -12.84 -4.91 -10.44
C THR A 283 -12.28 -4.20 -9.22
N CYS A 284 -12.44 -2.87 -9.16
CA CYS A 284 -12.00 -2.06 -8.04
C CYS A 284 -13.03 -0.93 -7.80
N ASP A 285 -13.99 -1.19 -6.89
CA ASP A 285 -14.99 -0.18 -6.52
C ASP A 285 -14.37 0.83 -5.54
N PRO A 286 -14.28 2.12 -5.91
CA PRO A 286 -13.67 3.15 -5.05
C PRO A 286 -14.48 3.44 -3.77
N ARG A 287 -15.73 3.00 -3.71
CA ARG A 287 -16.57 3.15 -2.50
C ARG A 287 -16.26 2.12 -1.43
N LEU A 288 -15.61 1.03 -1.79
CA LEU A 288 -15.22 -0.05 -0.88
C LEU A 288 -13.78 0.13 -0.43
N VAL A 289 -13.52 1.23 0.29
CA VAL A 289 -12.20 1.54 0.84
C VAL A 289 -12.02 0.81 2.17
N ASP A 290 -10.89 0.13 2.32
CA ASP A 290 -10.62 -0.79 3.41
C ASP A 290 -9.17 -0.77 3.92
N HIS A 291 -8.33 0.14 3.39
CA HIS A 291 -6.92 0.21 3.75
C HIS A 291 -6.37 1.63 3.66
N SER A 292 -5.56 2.03 4.64
CA SER A 292 -4.94 3.35 4.70
C SER A 292 -3.46 3.27 4.34
N VAL A 293 -3.00 4.21 3.51
CA VAL A 293 -1.63 4.30 3.01
C VAL A 293 -1.16 5.75 2.92
N LEU A 294 0.14 5.97 2.69
CA LEU A 294 0.67 7.31 2.43
C LEU A 294 0.82 7.55 0.92
N LEU A 295 0.19 8.59 0.41
CA LEU A 295 0.38 9.09 -0.96
C LEU A 295 1.65 9.94 -1.00
N VAL A 296 2.67 9.48 -1.73
CA VAL A 296 4.01 10.08 -1.73
C VAL A 296 4.40 10.73 -3.05
N GLY A 297 3.55 10.63 -4.07
CA GLY A 297 3.85 11.23 -5.35
C GLY A 297 2.86 10.88 -6.44
N PHE A 298 3.09 11.44 -7.61
CA PHE A 298 2.38 11.13 -8.83
C PHE A 298 3.31 11.21 -10.05
N GLY A 299 2.93 10.54 -11.13
CA GLY A 299 3.67 10.56 -12.37
C GLY A 299 2.75 10.36 -13.58
N ARG A 300 3.37 10.23 -14.74
CA ARG A 300 2.66 9.92 -15.99
C ARG A 300 3.34 8.76 -16.68
N MET A 301 2.57 7.77 -17.05
CA MET A 301 3.01 6.64 -17.86
C MET A 301 3.03 7.06 -19.32
N GLY A 302 4.22 7.14 -19.93
CA GLY A 302 4.36 7.37 -21.37
C GLY A 302 4.04 6.10 -22.15
N THR A 303 3.37 6.20 -23.27
CA THR A 303 3.38 5.14 -24.28
C THR A 303 4.73 5.21 -25.00
N GLU A 304 5.70 4.41 -24.55
CA GLU A 304 6.89 4.15 -25.36
C GLU A 304 6.50 3.25 -26.54
N THR A 305 5.85 3.83 -27.54
CA THR A 305 5.87 3.26 -28.89
C THR A 305 7.11 3.83 -29.57
N ILE A 306 8.13 2.98 -29.73
CA ILE A 306 9.21 3.20 -30.69
C ILE A 306 8.57 3.21 -32.08
N SER A 307 8.18 4.37 -32.55
CA SER A 307 7.77 4.63 -33.92
C SER A 307 8.54 5.85 -34.41
N THR A 308 9.52 5.56 -35.25
CA THR A 308 10.40 6.52 -35.92
C THR A 308 9.74 7.37 -36.98
N GLN A 309 8.40 7.50 -36.98
CA GLN A 309 7.68 8.38 -37.91
C GLN A 309 6.26 8.65 -37.42
N SER A 310 6.07 9.80 -36.79
CA SER A 310 4.92 10.71 -37.07
C SER A 310 4.89 11.85 -36.05
N HIS A 311 5.24 13.01 -36.50
CA HIS A 311 4.82 14.29 -35.91
C HIS A 311 3.30 14.35 -36.00
N LEU A 312 2.57 14.65 -34.90
CA LEU A 312 1.14 14.96 -34.84
C LEU A 312 0.24 13.93 -34.12
N HIS A 313 0.49 13.66 -32.81
CA HIS A 313 -0.61 13.50 -31.84
C HIS A 313 -0.07 13.73 -30.45
N PRO A 314 -0.76 14.49 -29.56
CA PRO A 314 -0.38 14.55 -28.16
C PRO A 314 -0.48 13.14 -27.58
N GLN A 315 0.64 12.58 -27.18
CA GLN A 315 0.71 11.27 -26.52
C GLN A 315 -0.16 11.35 -25.26
N HIS A 316 -1.25 10.59 -25.25
CA HIS A 316 -2.08 10.41 -24.05
C HIS A 316 -1.29 9.66 -23.00
N SER A 317 -0.58 10.40 -22.16
CA SER A 317 0.10 9.83 -21.00
C SER A 317 -0.91 9.64 -19.88
N THR A 318 -1.04 8.40 -19.38
CA THR A 318 -1.92 8.08 -18.25
C THR A 318 -1.28 8.52 -16.93
N PRO A 319 -1.92 9.38 -16.14
CA PRO A 319 -1.43 9.72 -14.81
C PRO A 319 -1.53 8.54 -13.85
N TYR A 320 -0.68 8.50 -12.82
CA TYR A 320 -0.72 7.51 -11.75
C TYR A 320 -0.25 8.11 -10.42
N TRP A 321 -0.73 7.53 -9.33
CA TRP A 321 -0.33 7.83 -7.96
C TRP A 321 0.75 6.88 -7.47
N ILE A 322 1.58 7.34 -6.54
CA ILE A 322 2.64 6.58 -5.90
C ILE A 322 2.31 6.45 -4.42
N LEU A 323 2.09 5.23 -3.95
CA LEU A 323 1.64 4.92 -2.60
C LEU A 323 2.73 4.20 -1.81
N LYS A 324 3.00 4.65 -0.58
CA LYS A 324 3.80 3.92 0.42
C LYS A 324 2.84 3.09 1.28
N ASN A 325 3.04 1.77 1.30
CA ASN A 325 2.24 0.82 2.04
C ASN A 325 3.01 0.28 3.26
N SER A 326 2.30 -0.38 4.19
CA SER A 326 2.80 -0.88 5.47
C SER A 326 2.83 -2.41 5.58
N TRP A 327 3.22 -3.12 4.51
CA TRP A 327 3.31 -4.59 4.48
C TRP A 327 4.74 -5.13 4.42
N GLY A 328 5.68 -4.36 4.94
CA GLY A 328 7.10 -4.71 4.99
C GLY A 328 7.85 -4.50 3.67
N ALA A 329 9.17 -4.50 3.77
CA ALA A 329 10.07 -4.17 2.67
C ALA A 329 10.14 -5.23 1.55
N HIS A 330 9.56 -6.41 1.77
CA HIS A 330 9.59 -7.52 0.80
C HIS A 330 8.39 -7.56 -0.13
N TRP A 331 7.39 -6.70 0.09
CA TRP A 331 6.19 -6.60 -0.71
C TRP A 331 6.24 -5.38 -1.64
N GLY A 332 5.61 -5.47 -2.82
CA GLY A 332 5.55 -4.39 -3.79
C GLY A 332 6.84 -4.19 -4.61
N GLU A 333 7.07 -2.98 -5.10
CA GLU A 333 8.25 -2.65 -5.93
C GLU A 333 9.55 -2.66 -5.12
N LYS A 334 10.43 -3.61 -5.38
CA LYS A 334 11.68 -3.84 -4.61
C LYS A 334 12.63 -2.64 -4.60
N ASP A 335 12.74 -1.92 -5.70
CA ASP A 335 13.72 -0.84 -5.83
C ASP A 335 13.31 0.46 -5.13
N ARG A 336 12.01 0.67 -4.92
CA ARG A 336 11.46 1.91 -4.35
C ARG A 336 10.34 1.70 -3.35
N ARG A 337 10.02 0.47 -2.99
CA ARG A 337 9.14 0.07 -1.86
C ARG A 337 7.77 0.75 -1.85
N VAL A 338 7.12 0.88 -3.00
CA VAL A 338 5.83 1.53 -3.18
C VAL A 338 5.02 0.88 -4.29
N ASN A 339 3.73 1.21 -4.33
CA ASN A 339 2.81 0.82 -5.39
C ASN A 339 2.50 1.99 -6.30
N ARG A 340 2.15 1.71 -7.54
CA ARG A 340 1.63 2.70 -8.48
C ARG A 340 0.24 2.31 -8.91
N VAL A 341 -0.68 3.22 -8.79
CA VAL A 341 -2.08 3.01 -9.19
C VAL A 341 -2.51 4.16 -10.10
N SER A 342 -3.09 3.84 -11.26
CA SER A 342 -3.59 4.85 -12.19
C SER A 342 -5.07 5.14 -11.95
N GLU A 343 -5.38 6.42 -11.93
CA GLU A 343 -6.64 7.14 -12.05
C GLU A 343 -7.94 6.70 -11.34
N ARG A 344 -8.62 7.75 -10.89
CA ARG A 344 -9.97 7.89 -10.32
C ARG A 344 -10.18 7.20 -8.99
N TRP A 345 -9.82 7.95 -8.00
CA TRP A 345 -10.15 7.71 -6.60
C TRP A 345 -11.17 8.76 -6.14
N SER A 346 -12.31 8.81 -6.82
CA SER A 346 -13.23 9.94 -6.75
C SER A 346 -14.07 10.03 -5.48
N ASP A 347 -13.94 9.15 -4.48
CA ASP A 347 -14.88 9.13 -3.34
C ASP A 347 -14.21 8.97 -1.96
N MET A 348 -12.98 9.48 -1.76
CA MET A 348 -12.27 9.25 -0.50
C MET A 348 -12.18 10.45 0.43
N PRO A 349 -12.63 10.33 1.69
CA PRO A 349 -12.27 11.28 2.73
C PRO A 349 -10.77 11.19 3.04
N GLN A 350 -10.07 12.31 2.99
CA GLN A 350 -8.61 12.37 3.19
C GLN A 350 -8.30 13.26 4.37
N ALA A 351 -7.52 12.74 5.31
CA ALA A 351 -7.04 13.50 6.44
C ALA A 351 -5.59 13.96 6.20
N ILE A 352 -5.31 15.22 6.44
CA ILE A 352 -3.99 15.83 6.28
C ILE A 352 -3.68 16.69 7.46
N GLU A 353 -2.42 16.65 7.86
CA GLU A 353 -1.84 17.47 8.90
C GLU A 353 -1.56 18.90 8.44
N ARG A 354 -1.80 19.88 9.30
CA ARG A 354 -1.19 21.21 9.27
C ARG A 354 -0.15 21.31 10.40
N GLN A 355 1.04 21.67 10.04
CA GLN A 355 2.08 22.05 11.01
C GLN A 355 2.05 23.53 11.29
#